data_477a78228f96ddeffb99eea3125ea48f
#
_entry.id   477a78228f96ddeffb99eea3125ea48f
#
_cell.length_a   1.000
_cell.length_b   1.000
_cell.length_c   1.000
_cell.angle_alpha   90.00
_cell.angle_beta   90.00
_cell.angle_gamma   90.00
#
_symmetry.space_group_name_H-M   'P 1'
#
loop_
_entity.id
_entity.type
_entity.pdbx_description
1 polymer ?
#
loop_
_entity_poly.entity_id
_entity_poly.type
_entity_poly.pdbx_seq_one_letter_code
_entity_poly.pdbx_strand_id
1 'polypeptide(L)'
;MKERLDVLLVKRNLAESREKAKAVIMSGIVYVDGQKEDKAGSMFDETANVEVRGTTLKYVSRGGLKLEKAMTHFGVTLAGKICMDVGASTGGFTDCMLQNGAVKVYSVDVGHGQLAWKLRNDERVVCMEKTNIRYVTPEEIPDRIQFVSIDVSFISLTKVLGPVKALMEPDGEVVCLIKPQFEAGREKVGKKGVVREKSVHLEVIEMVASFAGSIGFEALHLEFSPIKGPEGNIEYLLHLRNCTDGSTFTNDVIGASGIVDKAHETLDK
;
A
#
# COMPACT_ATOMS: atom_id res chain seq x y z
N MET A 1 15.35 -6.92 38.89
CA MET A 1 15.78 -5.54 38.54
C MET A 1 14.86 -5.06 37.42
N LYS A 2 14.53 -3.73 37.37
CA LYS A 2 13.69 -3.21 36.27
C LYS A 2 14.55 -2.81 35.09
N GLU A 3 14.14 -3.21 33.88
CA GLU A 3 14.83 -2.92 32.64
C GLU A 3 13.86 -2.46 31.56
N ARG A 4 14.38 -1.71 30.60
CA ARG A 4 13.56 -1.22 29.46
C ARG A 4 13.11 -2.37 28.56
N LEU A 5 11.90 -2.29 28.06
CA LEU A 5 11.33 -3.35 27.22
C LEU A 5 12.14 -3.60 25.94
N ASP A 6 12.66 -2.53 25.29
CA ASP A 6 13.49 -2.67 24.09
C ASP A 6 14.83 -3.42 24.38
N VAL A 7 15.35 -3.30 25.59
CA VAL A 7 16.55 -4.02 26.03
C VAL A 7 16.20 -5.46 26.39
N LEU A 8 15.07 -5.68 27.10
CA LEU A 8 14.61 -7.03 27.47
C LEU A 8 14.37 -7.91 26.24
N LEU A 9 13.77 -7.37 25.17
CA LEU A 9 13.56 -8.12 23.92
C LEU A 9 14.89 -8.60 23.32
N VAL A 10 15.90 -7.75 23.30
CA VAL A 10 17.24 -8.12 22.76
C VAL A 10 17.92 -9.15 23.65
N LYS A 11 17.92 -8.95 24.97
CA LYS A 11 18.53 -9.90 25.92
C LYS A 11 17.91 -11.30 25.85
N ARG A 12 16.60 -11.37 25.50
CA ARG A 12 15.89 -12.65 25.39
C ARG A 12 15.89 -13.24 23.98
N ASN A 13 16.67 -12.68 23.06
CA ASN A 13 16.70 -13.07 21.64
C ASN A 13 15.32 -12.99 20.94
N LEU A 14 14.43 -12.11 21.43
CA LEU A 14 13.12 -11.81 20.81
C LEU A 14 13.24 -10.72 19.74
N ALA A 15 14.38 -10.04 19.65
CA ALA A 15 14.76 -9.11 18.61
C ALA A 15 16.27 -9.07 18.43
N GLU A 16 16.75 -8.89 17.19
CA GLU A 16 18.19 -8.92 16.86
C GLU A 16 18.96 -7.65 17.31
N SER A 17 18.23 -6.51 17.40
CA SER A 17 18.80 -5.23 17.83
C SER A 17 17.76 -4.39 18.56
N ARG A 18 18.19 -3.36 19.30
CA ARG A 18 17.27 -2.43 19.98
C ARG A 18 16.38 -1.67 19.02
N GLU A 19 16.84 -1.36 17.80
CA GLU A 19 16.02 -0.73 16.77
C GLU A 19 14.93 -1.68 16.28
N LYS A 20 15.27 -2.95 16.02
CA LYS A 20 14.27 -3.97 15.69
C LYS A 20 13.30 -4.21 16.86
N ALA A 21 13.78 -4.24 18.09
CA ALA A 21 12.95 -4.35 19.27
C ALA A 21 11.92 -3.21 19.37
N LYS A 22 12.34 -1.96 19.15
CA LYS A 22 11.42 -0.80 19.11
C LYS A 22 10.36 -0.97 18.03
N ALA A 23 10.74 -1.39 16.82
CA ALA A 23 9.79 -1.62 15.72
C ALA A 23 8.77 -2.70 16.07
N VAL A 24 9.20 -3.81 16.67
CA VAL A 24 8.35 -4.91 17.12
C VAL A 24 7.38 -4.45 18.22
N ILE A 25 7.84 -3.66 19.19
CA ILE A 25 7.00 -3.10 20.25
C ILE A 25 5.96 -2.14 19.66
N MET A 26 6.40 -1.20 18.83
CA MET A 26 5.53 -0.21 18.20
C MET A 26 4.51 -0.83 17.21
N SER A 27 4.79 -2.02 16.67
CA SER A 27 3.81 -2.77 15.87
C SER A 27 2.67 -3.37 16.71
N GLY A 28 2.79 -3.28 18.05
CA GLY A 28 1.74 -3.71 18.99
C GLY A 28 1.56 -5.22 19.05
N ILE A 29 2.60 -6.00 18.81
CA ILE A 29 2.60 -7.47 18.92
C ILE A 29 3.33 -7.95 20.17
N VAL A 30 3.84 -7.05 21.01
CA VAL A 30 4.50 -7.39 22.26
C VAL A 30 3.49 -7.38 23.42
N TYR A 31 3.55 -8.41 24.23
CA TYR A 31 2.76 -8.56 25.43
C TYR A 31 3.68 -8.81 26.63
N VAL A 32 3.41 -8.11 27.73
CA VAL A 32 4.10 -8.29 28.99
C VAL A 32 3.08 -8.71 30.05
N ASP A 33 3.29 -9.86 30.68
CA ASP A 33 2.36 -10.47 31.62
C ASP A 33 0.92 -10.55 31.07
N GLY A 34 0.79 -10.85 29.77
CA GLY A 34 -0.48 -10.99 29.07
C GLY A 34 -1.12 -9.67 28.61
N GLN A 35 -0.58 -8.50 28.96
CA GLN A 35 -1.06 -7.19 28.53
C GLN A 35 -0.24 -6.67 27.36
N LYS A 36 -0.93 -6.10 26.35
CA LYS A 36 -0.30 -5.49 25.19
C LYS A 36 0.50 -4.26 25.60
N GLU A 37 1.75 -4.15 25.11
CA GLU A 37 2.62 -3.03 25.36
C GLU A 37 3.19 -2.47 24.03
N ASP A 38 3.05 -1.16 23.83
CA ASP A 38 3.46 -0.46 22.60
C ASP A 38 4.55 0.60 22.81
N LYS A 39 5.00 0.77 24.07
CA LYS A 39 6.02 1.75 24.45
C LYS A 39 7.37 1.08 24.70
N ALA A 40 8.31 1.25 23.80
CA ALA A 40 9.65 0.65 23.90
C ALA A 40 10.44 1.05 25.15
N GLY A 41 10.13 2.20 25.73
CA GLY A 41 10.80 2.72 26.92
C GLY A 41 10.20 2.26 28.26
N SER A 42 9.07 1.54 28.25
CA SER A 42 8.44 1.03 29.46
C SER A 42 9.40 0.14 30.24
N MET A 43 9.35 0.26 31.58
CA MET A 43 10.25 -0.46 32.51
C MET A 43 9.52 -1.66 33.10
N PHE A 44 10.04 -2.85 32.91
CA PHE A 44 9.50 -4.10 33.44
C PHE A 44 10.55 -4.84 34.30
N ASP A 45 10.07 -5.71 35.17
CA ASP A 45 10.99 -6.60 35.88
C ASP A 45 11.65 -7.57 34.89
N GLU A 46 12.92 -7.89 35.12
CA GLU A 46 13.65 -8.84 34.27
C GLU A 46 13.01 -10.23 34.26
N THR A 47 12.15 -10.55 35.23
CA THR A 47 11.41 -11.81 35.31
C THR A 47 10.03 -11.75 34.68
N ALA A 48 9.53 -10.57 34.26
CA ALA A 48 8.23 -10.42 33.64
C ALA A 48 8.11 -11.35 32.43
N ASN A 49 6.92 -11.92 32.21
CA ASN A 49 6.70 -12.76 31.02
C ASN A 49 6.53 -11.88 29.78
N VAL A 50 7.53 -11.86 28.89
CA VAL A 50 7.49 -11.09 27.65
C VAL A 50 7.28 -12.03 26.46
N GLU A 51 6.19 -11.82 25.75
CA GLU A 51 5.81 -12.58 24.58
C GLU A 51 5.71 -11.67 23.35
N VAL A 52 6.19 -12.15 22.20
CA VAL A 52 5.93 -11.55 20.89
C VAL A 52 4.86 -12.40 20.22
N ARG A 53 3.62 -11.89 20.15
CA ARG A 53 2.47 -12.59 19.59
C ARG A 53 2.26 -12.12 18.15
N GLY A 54 2.69 -12.92 17.19
CA GLY A 54 2.62 -12.64 15.78
C GLY A 54 3.99 -12.62 15.11
N THR A 55 4.00 -12.48 13.81
CA THR A 55 5.24 -12.32 13.03
C THR A 55 5.61 -10.83 12.96
N THR A 56 6.91 -10.53 12.96
CA THR A 56 7.41 -9.21 12.57
C THR A 56 6.84 -8.86 11.20
N LEU A 57 6.44 -7.60 11.01
CA LEU A 57 5.97 -7.16 9.71
C LEU A 57 7.03 -7.49 8.66
N LYS A 58 6.62 -8.19 7.59
CA LYS A 58 7.50 -8.51 6.45
C LYS A 58 8.05 -7.25 5.79
N TYR A 59 7.23 -6.20 5.78
CA TYR A 59 7.54 -4.89 5.19
C TYR A 59 7.51 -3.80 6.26
N VAL A 60 8.03 -2.61 5.96
CA VAL A 60 8.05 -1.45 6.88
C VAL A 60 6.67 -1.02 7.36
N SER A 61 5.61 -1.40 6.65
CA SER A 61 4.22 -1.22 7.07
C SER A 61 3.33 -2.32 6.50
N ARG A 62 2.10 -2.46 7.07
CA ARG A 62 1.08 -3.40 6.58
C ARG A 62 0.68 -3.15 5.11
N GLY A 63 0.94 -1.94 4.59
CA GLY A 63 0.68 -1.61 3.18
C GLY A 63 1.34 -2.59 2.23
N GLY A 64 2.58 -3.02 2.50
CA GLY A 64 3.29 -3.98 1.66
C GLY A 64 2.56 -5.29 1.39
N LEU A 65 1.70 -5.74 2.34
CA LEU A 65 0.87 -6.94 2.16
C LEU A 65 -0.20 -6.78 1.07
N LYS A 66 -0.65 -5.55 0.82
CA LYS A 66 -1.62 -5.25 -0.25
C LYS A 66 -0.97 -5.50 -1.61
N LEU A 67 0.23 -4.93 -1.84
CA LEU A 67 0.97 -5.11 -3.07
C LEU A 67 1.41 -6.58 -3.25
N GLU A 68 1.86 -7.24 -2.19
CA GLU A 68 2.20 -8.66 -2.22
C GLU A 68 1.03 -9.53 -2.69
N LYS A 69 -0.19 -9.26 -2.18
CA LYS A 69 -1.40 -9.96 -2.63
C LYS A 69 -1.64 -9.72 -4.11
N ALA A 70 -1.56 -8.46 -4.57
CA ALA A 70 -1.72 -8.13 -5.99
C ALA A 70 -0.70 -8.88 -6.86
N MET A 71 0.57 -8.84 -6.50
CA MET A 71 1.63 -9.53 -7.25
C MET A 71 1.36 -11.04 -7.36
N THR A 72 0.99 -11.66 -6.24
CA THR A 72 0.72 -13.11 -6.20
C THR A 72 -0.51 -13.49 -7.02
N HIS A 73 -1.60 -12.72 -6.93
CA HIS A 73 -2.87 -13.06 -7.60
C HIS A 73 -2.85 -12.71 -9.08
N PHE A 74 -2.15 -11.64 -9.48
CA PHE A 74 -2.13 -11.14 -10.85
C PHE A 74 -0.91 -11.62 -11.64
N GLY A 75 0.04 -12.30 -10.99
CA GLY A 75 1.26 -12.76 -11.64
C GLY A 75 2.26 -11.64 -11.99
N VAL A 76 2.17 -10.49 -11.31
CA VAL A 76 3.06 -9.35 -11.54
C VAL A 76 4.47 -9.65 -11.05
N THR A 77 5.47 -9.41 -11.90
CA THR A 77 6.90 -9.57 -11.59
C THR A 77 7.60 -8.23 -11.63
N LEU A 78 8.48 -7.97 -10.65
CA LEU A 78 9.19 -6.70 -10.51
C LEU A 78 10.71 -6.80 -10.68
N ALA A 79 11.22 -8.02 -10.86
CA ALA A 79 12.65 -8.26 -11.01
C ALA A 79 13.24 -7.46 -12.19
N GLY A 80 14.22 -6.61 -11.91
CA GLY A 80 14.89 -5.78 -12.91
C GLY A 80 14.09 -4.54 -13.36
N LYS A 81 12.88 -4.31 -12.83
CA LYS A 81 12.04 -3.17 -13.24
C LYS A 81 12.40 -1.88 -12.49
N ILE A 82 12.20 -0.75 -13.17
CA ILE A 82 12.14 0.58 -12.58
C ILE A 82 10.68 0.86 -12.22
N CYS A 83 10.44 1.15 -10.94
CA CYS A 83 9.10 1.26 -10.37
C CYS A 83 8.83 2.65 -9.80
N MET A 84 7.56 2.97 -9.59
CA MET A 84 7.11 4.16 -8.89
C MET A 84 6.05 3.79 -7.84
N ASP A 85 6.18 4.33 -6.63
CA ASP A 85 5.24 4.19 -5.53
C ASP A 85 4.55 5.54 -5.28
N VAL A 86 3.30 5.67 -5.68
CA VAL A 86 2.51 6.90 -5.56
C VAL A 86 1.65 6.84 -4.30
N GLY A 87 1.94 7.72 -3.35
CA GLY A 87 1.40 7.66 -2.00
C GLY A 87 2.26 6.76 -1.11
N ALA A 88 3.59 6.90 -1.21
CA ALA A 88 4.55 6.00 -0.56
C ALA A 88 4.42 5.96 0.97
N SER A 89 4.06 7.07 1.62
CA SER A 89 3.91 7.17 3.09
C SER A 89 5.13 6.57 3.82
N THR A 90 4.95 5.57 4.67
CA THR A 90 6.05 4.86 5.34
C THR A 90 6.91 4.00 4.39
N GLY A 91 6.47 3.75 3.17
CA GLY A 91 7.19 2.96 2.17
C GLY A 91 6.86 1.47 2.15
N GLY A 92 5.66 1.08 2.56
CA GLY A 92 5.27 -0.33 2.56
C GLY A 92 5.31 -0.96 1.17
N PHE A 93 4.84 -0.25 0.14
CA PHE A 93 4.87 -0.71 -1.24
C PHE A 93 6.29 -0.63 -1.80
N THR A 94 7.01 0.46 -1.54
CA THR A 94 8.43 0.61 -1.90
C THR A 94 9.25 -0.58 -1.39
N ASP A 95 9.12 -0.93 -0.10
CA ASP A 95 9.83 -2.07 0.51
C ASP A 95 9.44 -3.41 -0.13
N CYS A 96 8.15 -3.58 -0.45
CA CYS A 96 7.67 -4.76 -1.18
C CYS A 96 8.31 -4.85 -2.57
N MET A 97 8.38 -3.76 -3.32
CA MET A 97 9.00 -3.73 -4.65
C MET A 97 10.48 -4.10 -4.59
N LEU A 98 11.23 -3.49 -3.66
CA LEU A 98 12.66 -3.76 -3.51
C LEU A 98 12.96 -5.21 -3.12
N GLN A 99 12.14 -5.80 -2.21
CA GLN A 99 12.27 -7.20 -1.82
C GLN A 99 11.93 -8.17 -2.96
N ASN A 100 11.14 -7.72 -3.95
CA ASN A 100 10.78 -8.49 -5.13
C ASN A 100 11.62 -8.13 -6.38
N GLY A 101 12.78 -7.50 -6.17
CA GLY A 101 13.80 -7.35 -7.20
C GLY A 101 13.70 -6.09 -8.07
N ALA A 102 12.88 -5.10 -7.69
CA ALA A 102 12.92 -3.79 -8.34
C ALA A 102 14.34 -3.18 -8.22
N VAL A 103 14.87 -2.67 -9.31
CA VAL A 103 16.22 -2.10 -9.35
C VAL A 103 16.24 -0.62 -8.98
N LYS A 104 15.08 0.05 -9.12
CA LYS A 104 14.91 1.44 -8.72
C LYS A 104 13.44 1.70 -8.40
N VAL A 105 13.17 2.50 -7.35
CA VAL A 105 11.82 2.89 -6.96
C VAL A 105 11.77 4.38 -6.68
N TYR A 106 10.94 5.11 -7.42
CA TYR A 106 10.56 6.48 -7.13
C TYR A 106 9.44 6.50 -6.11
N SER A 107 9.71 6.91 -4.88
CA SER A 107 8.74 6.96 -3.77
C SER A 107 8.17 8.37 -3.65
N VAL A 108 7.00 8.57 -4.25
CA VAL A 108 6.34 9.88 -4.39
C VAL A 108 5.27 10.05 -3.32
N ASP A 109 5.36 11.11 -2.51
CA ASP A 109 4.35 11.43 -1.48
C ASP A 109 4.23 12.94 -1.26
N VAL A 110 3.02 13.42 -0.99
CA VAL A 110 2.76 14.82 -0.63
C VAL A 110 3.22 15.13 0.80
N GLY A 111 3.34 14.13 1.65
CA GLY A 111 3.82 14.22 3.02
C GLY A 111 5.32 14.48 3.11
N HIS A 112 5.80 14.58 4.34
CA HIS A 112 7.22 14.82 4.61
C HIS A 112 7.69 14.05 5.84
N GLY A 113 8.89 13.45 5.73
CA GLY A 113 9.52 12.73 6.84
C GLY A 113 8.85 11.41 7.19
N GLN A 114 8.02 10.85 6.30
CA GLN A 114 7.26 9.64 6.57
C GLN A 114 7.99 8.37 6.11
N LEU A 115 8.75 8.44 5.01
CA LEU A 115 9.45 7.29 4.46
C LEU A 115 10.42 6.70 5.47
N ALA A 116 10.33 5.40 5.71
CA ALA A 116 11.16 4.69 6.68
C ALA A 116 12.66 4.91 6.41
N TRP A 117 13.44 5.13 7.48
CA TRP A 117 14.86 5.47 7.39
C TRP A 117 15.68 4.50 6.55
N LYS A 118 15.41 3.18 6.67
CA LYS A 118 16.11 2.18 5.86
C LYS A 118 15.90 2.35 4.36
N LEU A 119 14.69 2.78 3.95
CA LEU A 119 14.35 3.01 2.53
C LEU A 119 14.94 4.32 2.03
N ARG A 120 14.93 5.34 2.88
CA ARG A 120 15.54 6.64 2.57
C ARG A 120 17.03 6.55 2.30
N ASN A 121 17.73 5.57 2.89
CA ASN A 121 19.14 5.33 2.70
C ASN A 121 19.46 4.18 1.71
N ASP A 122 18.46 3.58 1.09
CA ASP A 122 18.67 2.58 0.04
C ASP A 122 18.95 3.31 -1.28
N GLU A 123 20.11 3.05 -1.90
CA GLU A 123 20.55 3.69 -3.14
C GLU A 123 19.62 3.44 -4.34
N ARG A 124 18.76 2.43 -4.25
CA ARG A 124 17.73 2.13 -5.25
C ARG A 124 16.48 3.00 -5.10
N VAL A 125 16.34 3.76 -4.01
CA VAL A 125 15.15 4.57 -3.72
C VAL A 125 15.41 6.04 -4.01
N VAL A 126 14.57 6.62 -4.85
CA VAL A 126 14.48 8.06 -5.06
C VAL A 126 13.35 8.59 -4.20
N CYS A 127 13.67 9.24 -3.09
CA CYS A 127 12.69 9.80 -2.15
C CYS A 127 12.17 11.14 -2.67
N MET A 128 10.90 11.19 -3.09
CA MET A 128 10.21 12.38 -3.60
C MET A 128 9.08 12.78 -2.66
N GLU A 129 9.43 13.22 -1.46
CA GLU A 129 8.48 13.80 -0.50
C GLU A 129 8.11 15.25 -0.85
N LYS A 130 7.01 15.78 -0.29
CA LYS A 130 6.41 17.08 -0.63
C LYS A 130 6.10 17.22 -2.12
N THR A 131 5.87 16.10 -2.79
CA THR A 131 5.70 16.02 -4.24
C THR A 131 4.30 15.56 -4.57
N ASN A 132 3.57 16.35 -5.34
CA ASN A 132 2.25 15.99 -5.83
C ASN A 132 2.38 15.40 -7.23
N ILE A 133 2.09 14.12 -7.36
CA ILE A 133 2.21 13.37 -8.62
C ILE A 133 1.50 14.03 -9.81
N ARG A 134 0.45 14.80 -9.55
CA ARG A 134 -0.30 15.50 -10.62
C ARG A 134 0.51 16.54 -11.39
N TYR A 135 1.62 16.98 -10.83
CA TYR A 135 2.48 18.02 -11.37
C TYR A 135 3.89 17.54 -11.70
N VAL A 136 4.19 16.28 -11.43
CA VAL A 136 5.50 15.69 -11.75
C VAL A 136 5.65 15.55 -13.26
N THR A 137 6.81 15.95 -13.74
CA THR A 137 7.14 15.97 -15.17
C THR A 137 8.19 14.90 -15.52
N PRO A 138 8.33 14.53 -16.81
CA PRO A 138 9.38 13.61 -17.25
C PRO A 138 10.81 14.10 -16.97
N GLU A 139 11.01 15.42 -16.80
CA GLU A 139 12.31 15.97 -16.41
C GLU A 139 12.68 15.67 -14.97
N GLU A 140 11.68 15.55 -14.07
CA GLU A 140 11.88 15.17 -12.67
C GLU A 140 12.03 13.67 -12.49
N ILE A 141 11.41 12.88 -13.39
CA ILE A 141 11.54 11.41 -13.46
C ILE A 141 12.06 11.03 -14.85
N PRO A 142 13.38 11.06 -15.06
CA PRO A 142 13.98 10.82 -16.37
C PRO A 142 13.89 9.37 -16.85
N ASP A 143 13.69 8.43 -15.92
CA ASP A 143 13.49 7.03 -16.28
C ASP A 143 12.05 6.77 -16.74
N ARG A 144 11.89 5.87 -17.70
CA ARG A 144 10.58 5.34 -18.08
C ARG A 144 10.13 4.29 -17.07
N ILE A 145 8.95 4.49 -16.51
CA ILE A 145 8.44 3.65 -15.41
C ILE A 145 7.75 2.41 -15.98
N GLN A 146 8.20 1.25 -15.55
CA GLN A 146 7.70 -0.06 -15.98
C GLN A 146 6.58 -0.61 -15.10
N PHE A 147 6.56 -0.20 -13.84
CA PHE A 147 5.51 -0.59 -12.91
C PHE A 147 5.20 0.56 -11.94
N VAL A 148 3.92 0.79 -11.70
CA VAL A 148 3.45 1.79 -10.74
C VAL A 148 2.51 1.15 -9.72
N SER A 149 2.73 1.41 -8.44
CA SER A 149 1.71 1.23 -7.40
C SER A 149 1.08 2.57 -7.02
N ILE A 150 -0.22 2.58 -6.75
CA ILE A 150 -0.94 3.78 -6.32
C ILE A 150 -1.77 3.47 -5.07
N ASP A 151 -1.39 4.07 -3.93
CA ASP A 151 -2.11 4.00 -2.65
C ASP A 151 -2.33 5.40 -2.07
N VAL A 152 -3.11 6.23 -2.76
CA VAL A 152 -3.39 7.61 -2.38
C VAL A 152 -4.62 7.76 -1.49
N SER A 153 -4.70 8.85 -0.72
CA SER A 153 -5.83 9.18 0.15
C SER A 153 -6.34 10.60 -0.12
N PHE A 154 -7.63 10.81 0.09
CA PHE A 154 -8.32 12.10 -0.06
C PHE A 154 -8.32 12.67 -1.49
N ILE A 155 -8.12 11.83 -2.48
CA ILE A 155 -8.15 12.16 -3.90
C ILE A 155 -8.67 10.97 -4.70
N SER A 156 -9.42 11.22 -5.77
CA SER A 156 -9.86 10.18 -6.71
C SER A 156 -8.71 9.74 -7.62
N LEU A 157 -8.67 8.45 -7.93
CA LEU A 157 -7.76 7.87 -8.94
C LEU A 157 -7.91 8.52 -10.32
N THR A 158 -9.09 9.02 -10.65
CA THR A 158 -9.34 9.75 -11.90
C THR A 158 -8.47 11.02 -12.06
N LYS A 159 -7.96 11.56 -10.96
CA LYS A 159 -7.06 12.73 -10.97
C LYS A 159 -5.57 12.34 -11.02
N VAL A 160 -5.27 11.07 -10.81
CA VAL A 160 -3.89 10.57 -10.65
C VAL A 160 -3.45 9.72 -11.85
N LEU A 161 -4.35 8.91 -12.40
CA LEU A 161 -4.01 7.96 -13.48
C LEU A 161 -3.48 8.63 -14.75
N GLY A 162 -4.03 9.79 -15.15
CA GLY A 162 -3.54 10.52 -16.32
C GLY A 162 -2.09 11.00 -16.18
N PRO A 163 -1.74 11.76 -15.11
CA PRO A 163 -0.35 12.13 -14.82
C PRO A 163 0.60 10.95 -14.72
N VAL A 164 0.19 9.87 -14.05
CA VAL A 164 1.00 8.64 -13.95
C VAL A 164 1.28 8.04 -15.32
N LYS A 165 0.25 7.93 -16.18
CA LYS A 165 0.39 7.41 -17.55
C LYS A 165 1.47 8.11 -18.35
N ALA A 166 1.61 9.42 -18.21
CA ALA A 166 2.59 10.23 -18.93
C ALA A 166 4.06 9.88 -18.59
N LEU A 167 4.30 9.27 -17.42
CA LEU A 167 5.63 8.87 -16.94
C LEU A 167 5.97 7.40 -17.26
N MET A 168 4.99 6.63 -17.73
CA MET A 168 5.14 5.20 -17.95
C MET A 168 5.65 4.87 -19.36
N GLU A 169 6.34 3.75 -19.47
CA GLU A 169 6.60 3.16 -20.78
C GLU A 169 5.35 2.46 -21.36
N PRO A 170 5.33 2.19 -22.68
CA PRO A 170 4.35 1.30 -23.28
C PRO A 170 4.31 -0.07 -22.55
N ASP A 171 3.11 -0.63 -22.44
CA ASP A 171 2.87 -1.92 -21.74
C ASP A 171 3.28 -1.96 -20.27
N GLY A 172 3.67 -0.82 -19.68
CA GLY A 172 3.90 -0.71 -18.25
C GLY A 172 2.64 -1.02 -17.45
N GLU A 173 2.81 -1.63 -16.28
CA GLU A 173 1.70 -2.11 -15.45
C GLU A 173 1.45 -1.20 -14.26
N VAL A 174 0.19 -1.10 -13.84
CA VAL A 174 -0.24 -0.36 -12.64
C VAL A 174 -1.01 -1.27 -11.73
N VAL A 175 -0.73 -1.23 -10.44
CA VAL A 175 -1.62 -1.73 -9.39
C VAL A 175 -2.08 -0.55 -8.55
N CYS A 176 -3.37 -0.21 -8.62
CA CYS A 176 -3.92 0.90 -7.83
C CYS A 176 -4.97 0.42 -6.83
N LEU A 177 -5.02 1.09 -5.67
CA LEU A 177 -6.06 0.86 -4.68
C LEU A 177 -7.26 1.73 -4.96
N ILE A 178 -8.39 1.09 -5.26
CA ILE A 178 -9.70 1.74 -5.26
C ILE A 178 -10.18 1.81 -3.82
N LYS A 179 -10.39 3.02 -3.32
CA LYS A 179 -10.87 3.30 -1.98
C LYS A 179 -12.25 3.94 -2.06
N PRO A 180 -13.33 3.18 -1.82
CA PRO A 180 -14.69 3.68 -2.01
C PRO A 180 -14.96 5.00 -1.29
N GLN A 181 -14.40 5.22 -0.11
CA GLN A 181 -14.56 6.43 0.68
C GLN A 181 -14.00 7.71 0.01
N PHE A 182 -13.10 7.58 -0.97
CA PHE A 182 -12.53 8.73 -1.70
C PHE A 182 -13.07 8.87 -3.12
N GLU A 183 -13.87 7.91 -3.57
CA GLU A 183 -14.43 7.85 -4.93
C GLU A 183 -15.94 8.09 -4.97
N ALA A 184 -16.69 7.64 -3.95
CA ALA A 184 -18.15 7.52 -3.99
C ALA A 184 -18.93 8.83 -3.84
N GLY A 185 -18.29 9.97 -3.55
CA GLY A 185 -18.98 11.20 -3.15
C GLY A 185 -19.43 11.20 -1.67
N ARG A 186 -19.53 12.39 -1.09
CA ARG A 186 -19.75 12.57 0.36
C ARG A 186 -21.09 11.98 0.84
N GLU A 187 -22.13 12.02 0.02
CA GLU A 187 -23.48 11.54 0.33
C GLU A 187 -23.55 10.03 0.53
N LYS A 188 -22.63 9.26 -0.05
CA LYS A 188 -22.54 7.80 0.05
C LYS A 188 -21.58 7.33 1.16
N VAL A 189 -20.88 8.26 1.80
CA VAL A 189 -19.93 7.96 2.87
C VAL A 189 -20.62 8.13 4.23
N GLY A 190 -20.65 7.06 5.02
CA GLY A 190 -21.27 7.08 6.34
C GLY A 190 -20.56 8.01 7.34
N LYS A 191 -21.24 8.32 8.48
CA LYS A 191 -20.76 9.26 9.52
C LYS A 191 -19.34 8.98 10.06
N LYS A 192 -18.87 7.74 9.95
CA LYS A 192 -17.52 7.32 10.39
C LYS A 192 -16.50 7.26 9.24
N GLY A 193 -16.82 7.83 8.07
CA GLY A 193 -15.93 7.78 6.90
C GLY A 193 -15.90 6.40 6.22
N VAL A 194 -16.91 5.54 6.45
CA VAL A 194 -16.94 4.18 5.91
C VAL A 194 -18.07 4.02 4.93
N VAL A 195 -17.78 3.48 3.74
CA VAL A 195 -18.74 3.02 2.76
C VAL A 195 -19.08 1.56 3.05
N ARG A 196 -20.36 1.23 3.20
CA ARG A 196 -20.81 -0.12 3.59
C ARG A 196 -21.65 -0.80 2.51
N GLU A 197 -22.28 -0.02 1.65
CA GLU A 197 -23.21 -0.54 0.65
C GLU A 197 -22.44 -1.20 -0.50
N LYS A 198 -22.67 -2.50 -0.71
CA LYS A 198 -22.03 -3.27 -1.78
C LYS A 198 -22.25 -2.66 -3.17
N SER A 199 -23.46 -2.11 -3.40
CA SER A 199 -23.79 -1.43 -4.65
C SER A 199 -22.92 -0.20 -4.91
N VAL A 200 -22.56 0.54 -3.85
CA VAL A 200 -21.65 1.70 -3.96
C VAL A 200 -20.21 1.24 -4.24
N HIS A 201 -19.78 0.13 -3.64
CA HIS A 201 -18.46 -0.44 -3.97
C HIS A 201 -18.38 -0.83 -5.44
N LEU A 202 -19.41 -1.51 -5.96
CA LEU A 202 -19.49 -1.90 -7.36
C LEU A 202 -19.47 -0.69 -8.30
N GLU A 203 -20.32 0.30 -8.04
CA GLU A 203 -20.38 1.55 -8.80
C GLU A 203 -19.01 2.25 -8.88
N VAL A 204 -18.29 2.32 -7.76
CA VAL A 204 -16.97 2.95 -7.67
C VAL A 204 -15.93 2.16 -8.48
N ILE A 205 -15.94 0.84 -8.41
CA ILE A 205 -15.06 -0.01 -9.19
C ILE A 205 -15.28 0.20 -10.69
N GLU A 206 -16.53 0.16 -11.12
CA GLU A 206 -16.92 0.36 -12.53
C GLU A 206 -16.54 1.76 -13.01
N MET A 207 -16.78 2.78 -12.21
CA MET A 207 -16.43 4.17 -12.54
C MET A 207 -14.92 4.35 -12.74
N VAL A 208 -14.09 3.81 -11.83
CA VAL A 208 -12.63 3.91 -11.93
C VAL A 208 -12.10 3.11 -13.13
N ALA A 209 -12.60 1.89 -13.33
CA ALA A 209 -12.19 1.04 -14.46
C ALA A 209 -12.59 1.66 -15.81
N SER A 210 -13.81 2.20 -15.92
CA SER A 210 -14.28 2.90 -17.12
C SER A 210 -13.43 4.15 -17.42
N PHE A 211 -13.13 4.95 -16.40
CA PHE A 211 -12.23 6.09 -16.55
C PHE A 211 -10.83 5.66 -17.03
N ALA A 212 -10.26 4.64 -16.41
CA ALA A 212 -8.95 4.10 -16.84
C ALA A 212 -8.96 3.69 -18.32
N GLY A 213 -10.03 2.99 -18.75
CA GLY A 213 -10.23 2.62 -20.16
C GLY A 213 -10.32 3.81 -21.09
N SER A 214 -11.01 4.87 -20.69
CA SER A 214 -11.18 6.08 -21.51
C SER A 214 -9.87 6.83 -21.80
N ILE A 215 -8.86 6.63 -20.94
CA ILE A 215 -7.53 7.22 -21.11
C ILE A 215 -6.47 6.21 -21.60
N GLY A 216 -6.90 5.02 -22.06
CA GLY A 216 -6.03 4.02 -22.69
C GLY A 216 -5.30 3.10 -21.70
N PHE A 217 -5.89 2.82 -20.56
CA PHE A 217 -5.49 1.69 -19.71
C PHE A 217 -6.44 0.51 -19.93
N GLU A 218 -5.91 -0.66 -20.15
CA GLU A 218 -6.67 -1.91 -20.12
C GLU A 218 -6.72 -2.47 -18.71
N ALA A 219 -7.90 -2.77 -18.18
CA ALA A 219 -8.07 -3.45 -16.90
C ALA A 219 -7.84 -4.96 -17.09
N LEU A 220 -6.85 -5.50 -16.40
CA LEU A 220 -6.47 -6.91 -16.50
C LEU A 220 -7.08 -7.76 -15.39
N HIS A 221 -7.03 -7.29 -14.14
CA HIS A 221 -7.48 -8.04 -12.97
C HIS A 221 -8.05 -7.13 -11.89
N LEU A 222 -8.95 -7.70 -11.09
CA LEU A 222 -9.51 -7.08 -9.89
C LEU A 222 -9.46 -8.07 -8.72
N GLU A 223 -9.11 -7.60 -7.53
CA GLU A 223 -9.15 -8.36 -6.27
C GLU A 223 -9.41 -7.39 -5.11
N PHE A 224 -9.81 -7.86 -3.93
CA PHE A 224 -9.90 -7.02 -2.74
C PHE A 224 -8.61 -7.04 -1.93
N SER A 225 -8.33 -5.95 -1.21
CA SER A 225 -7.18 -5.83 -0.30
C SER A 225 -7.25 -6.89 0.81
N PRO A 226 -6.13 -7.51 1.22
CA PRO A 226 -6.14 -8.49 2.31
C PRO A 226 -6.44 -7.89 3.68
N ILE A 227 -6.36 -6.57 3.78
CA ILE A 227 -6.59 -5.80 5.02
C ILE A 227 -7.49 -4.60 4.73
N LYS A 228 -8.31 -4.23 5.70
CA LYS A 228 -9.09 -2.98 5.66
C LYS A 228 -8.20 -1.76 5.82
N GLY A 229 -8.65 -0.63 5.29
CA GLY A 229 -8.10 0.69 5.57
C GLY A 229 -8.23 1.07 7.06
N PRO A 230 -7.55 2.15 7.49
CA PRO A 230 -7.50 2.56 8.92
C PRO A 230 -8.87 2.71 9.58
N GLU A 231 -9.85 3.26 8.86
CA GLU A 231 -11.21 3.49 9.35
C GLU A 231 -12.13 2.27 9.20
N GLY A 232 -11.61 1.16 8.64
CA GLY A 232 -12.33 -0.08 8.42
C GLY A 232 -12.98 -0.22 7.05
N ASN A 233 -12.65 0.63 6.09
CA ASN A 233 -13.10 0.51 4.70
C ASN A 233 -12.49 -0.72 4.01
N ILE A 234 -13.30 -1.43 3.25
CA ILE A 234 -12.84 -2.41 2.27
C ILE A 234 -12.27 -1.64 1.08
N GLU A 235 -11.10 -2.07 0.61
CA GLU A 235 -10.39 -1.47 -0.52
C GLU A 235 -10.14 -2.54 -1.57
N TYR A 236 -10.01 -2.12 -2.84
CA TYR A 236 -9.85 -3.04 -3.96
C TYR A 236 -8.55 -2.77 -4.71
N LEU A 237 -7.95 -3.84 -5.25
CA LEU A 237 -6.73 -3.84 -6.03
C LEU A 237 -7.13 -3.96 -7.50
N LEU A 238 -6.89 -2.93 -8.29
CA LEU A 238 -7.12 -2.93 -9.73
C LEU A 238 -5.79 -2.98 -10.46
N HIS A 239 -5.63 -3.96 -11.34
CA HIS A 239 -4.45 -4.14 -12.19
C HIS A 239 -4.73 -3.63 -13.59
N LEU A 240 -3.88 -2.72 -14.06
CA LEU A 240 -4.02 -2.05 -15.36
C LEU A 240 -2.75 -2.22 -16.19
N ARG A 241 -2.89 -2.20 -17.52
CA ARG A 241 -1.79 -2.11 -18.49
C ARG A 241 -1.89 -0.82 -19.27
N ASN A 242 -0.76 -0.12 -19.45
CA ASN A 242 -0.66 1.10 -20.24
C ASN A 242 -0.61 0.77 -21.73
N CYS A 243 -1.69 1.00 -22.47
CA CYS A 243 -1.74 0.86 -23.91
C CYS A 243 -1.52 2.21 -24.58
N THR A 244 -0.61 2.27 -25.55
CA THR A 244 -0.16 3.52 -26.20
C THR A 244 -0.56 3.62 -27.66
N ASP A 245 -1.27 2.64 -28.19
CA ASP A 245 -1.75 2.59 -29.56
C ASP A 245 -2.96 3.49 -29.86
N GLY A 246 -3.39 4.30 -28.87
CA GLY A 246 -4.57 5.15 -28.95
C GLY A 246 -5.89 4.42 -28.70
N SER A 247 -5.83 3.12 -28.34
CA SER A 247 -7.01 2.35 -27.99
C SER A 247 -7.68 2.91 -26.72
N THR A 248 -8.99 2.93 -26.72
CA THR A 248 -9.81 3.11 -25.53
C THR A 248 -10.51 1.80 -25.22
N PHE A 249 -10.67 1.49 -23.94
CA PHE A 249 -11.22 0.22 -23.49
C PHE A 249 -12.55 0.45 -22.77
N THR A 250 -13.55 -0.37 -23.10
CA THR A 250 -14.70 -0.56 -22.21
C THR A 250 -14.26 -1.61 -21.19
N ASN A 251 -13.70 -1.15 -20.07
CA ASN A 251 -13.20 -2.04 -19.03
C ASN A 251 -14.37 -2.59 -18.22
N ASP A 252 -15.08 -3.56 -18.79
CA ASP A 252 -16.04 -4.37 -18.04
C ASP A 252 -15.24 -5.24 -17.07
N VAL A 253 -15.21 -4.86 -15.81
CA VAL A 253 -14.50 -5.63 -14.78
C VAL A 253 -15.34 -6.88 -14.47
N ILE A 254 -15.14 -7.90 -15.30
CA ILE A 254 -15.85 -9.19 -15.20
C ILE A 254 -15.65 -9.77 -13.80
N GLY A 255 -16.75 -10.10 -13.14
CA GLY A 255 -16.72 -10.66 -11.79
C GLY A 255 -16.59 -9.65 -10.65
N ALA A 256 -16.67 -8.33 -10.91
CA ALA A 256 -16.58 -7.30 -9.86
C ALA A 256 -17.61 -7.52 -8.73
N SER A 257 -18.86 -7.88 -9.06
CA SER A 257 -19.88 -8.20 -8.05
C SER A 257 -19.47 -9.35 -7.15
N GLY A 258 -18.93 -10.45 -7.72
CA GLY A 258 -18.44 -11.59 -6.94
C GLY A 258 -17.23 -11.23 -6.03
N ILE A 259 -16.35 -10.34 -6.50
CA ILE A 259 -15.22 -9.84 -5.69
C ILE A 259 -15.72 -8.98 -4.53
N VAL A 260 -16.71 -8.12 -4.77
CA VAL A 260 -17.35 -7.30 -3.72
C VAL A 260 -18.01 -8.19 -2.68
N ASP A 261 -18.79 -9.19 -3.09
CA ASP A 261 -19.44 -10.14 -2.17
C ASP A 261 -18.40 -10.86 -1.30
N LYS A 262 -17.39 -11.45 -1.93
CA LYS A 262 -16.32 -12.16 -1.24
C LYS A 262 -15.54 -11.26 -0.26
N ALA A 263 -15.31 -9.99 -0.63
CA ALA A 263 -14.64 -9.03 0.23
C ALA A 263 -15.44 -8.77 1.51
N HIS A 264 -16.75 -8.53 1.40
CA HIS A 264 -17.64 -8.34 2.55
C HIS A 264 -17.73 -9.60 3.42
N GLU A 265 -17.89 -10.79 2.82
CA GLU A 265 -17.92 -12.06 3.56
C GLU A 265 -16.63 -12.33 4.33
N THR A 266 -15.49 -11.91 3.79
CA THR A 266 -14.17 -12.18 4.37
C THR A 266 -13.79 -11.16 5.43
N LEU A 267 -14.07 -9.87 5.19
CA LEU A 267 -13.53 -8.76 5.96
C LEU A 267 -14.54 -8.15 6.96
N ASP A 268 -15.85 -8.37 6.82
CA ASP A 268 -16.87 -7.82 7.73
C ASP A 268 -17.24 -8.77 8.89
N LYS A 269 -16.38 -9.71 9.20
CA LYS A 269 -16.53 -10.62 10.35
C LYS A 269 -16.22 -9.94 11.68
#